data_5242ec7204dfdfd2223933d619e9fccf
#
_entry.id   5242ec7204dfdfd2223933d619e9fccf
#
_cell.length_a   1.000
_cell.length_b   1.000
_cell.length_c   1.000
_cell.angle_alpha   90.00
_cell.angle_beta   90.00
_cell.angle_gamma   90.00
#
_symmetry.space_group_name_H-M   'P 1'
#
loop_
_entity.id
_entity.type
_entity.pdbx_description
1 polymer ?
#
loop_
_entity_poly.entity_id
_entity_poly.type
_entity_poly.pdbx_seq_one_letter_code
_entity_poly.pdbx_strand_id
1 'polypeptide(L)'
;MSKLIYLDNAATTKTAPEVLEAMLPYFSEYYGNPSSIYDFAQKSKEAVTKGRQQIADALNTRKEDIYFTAGGSEADNWALKATFEAYKSKGNHIITTKIEHHAILHTCEYLEKERGAKITYLDVDENGVVRLDELEKAITPETILISVMFANNEIGTIQPIKEIGRIAKEHGILFHTDAVQAFGQVPIDVDEYNIDMLSSSGHKINGPKGIGFLYIRKGVKIKSFVHGGAQERKRRAGTENVPGIVGYGAAAERAVRTMKERTAKEIELRDYLINRLTTEIPYSRLNGDRVKRLPNNVNVSFQFIEGESMLLMLDQNGICGSSGSACTSGSLDPSHVLLAIGVPHEVAHGSLRLTLSDETTKEDLDFTVDKLKEIVQYLRSMSPLYEDFIKKHQQ
;
A
#
# COMPACT_ATOMS: atom_id res chain seq x y z
N MET A 1 -19.67 10.88 24.00
CA MET A 1 -18.83 9.88 23.33
C MET A 1 -17.41 10.38 23.39
N SER A 2 -16.44 9.55 23.78
CA SER A 2 -15.01 9.88 23.67
C SER A 2 -14.67 10.21 22.22
N LYS A 3 -13.73 11.12 21.99
CA LYS A 3 -13.22 11.44 20.64
C LYS A 3 -12.66 10.15 20.01
N LEU A 4 -13.06 9.84 18.77
CA LEU A 4 -12.45 8.76 18.01
C LEU A 4 -11.06 9.19 17.51
N ILE A 5 -10.03 8.43 17.84
CA ILE A 5 -8.65 8.61 17.36
C ILE A 5 -8.38 7.52 16.32
N TYR A 6 -8.43 7.92 15.03
CA TYR A 6 -8.25 6.99 13.91
C TYR A 6 -6.80 6.97 13.43
N LEU A 7 -6.08 5.90 13.78
CA LEU A 7 -4.67 5.68 13.42
C LEU A 7 -4.49 4.43 12.56
N ASP A 8 -5.46 4.13 11.69
CA ASP A 8 -5.40 2.97 10.76
C ASP A 8 -5.57 3.39 9.29
N ASN A 9 -4.96 4.50 8.90
CA ASN A 9 -5.07 5.06 7.56
C ASN A 9 -4.41 4.17 6.47
N ALA A 10 -3.53 3.26 6.83
CA ALA A 10 -3.01 2.24 5.91
C ALA A 10 -4.04 1.16 5.55
N ALA A 11 -5.05 0.91 6.39
CA ALA A 11 -6.16 0.01 6.05
C ALA A 11 -7.14 0.69 5.10
N THR A 12 -7.61 1.89 5.43
CA THR A 12 -8.44 2.75 4.58
C THR A 12 -8.43 4.17 5.13
N THR A 13 -8.69 5.16 4.29
CA THR A 13 -8.84 6.54 4.72
C THR A 13 -10.28 7.02 4.61
N LYS A 14 -10.61 8.08 5.35
CA LYS A 14 -11.84 8.85 5.19
C LYS A 14 -11.81 9.60 3.86
N THR A 15 -12.88 9.55 3.09
CA THR A 15 -13.00 10.37 1.89
C THR A 15 -12.98 11.85 2.28
N ALA A 16 -12.10 12.65 1.65
CA ALA A 16 -12.02 14.07 1.94
C ALA A 16 -13.30 14.82 1.53
N PRO A 17 -13.75 15.86 2.29
CA PRO A 17 -14.97 16.59 1.97
C PRO A 17 -14.99 17.13 0.54
N GLU A 18 -13.91 17.77 0.08
CA GLU A 18 -13.79 18.30 -1.29
C GLU A 18 -13.87 17.20 -2.37
N VAL A 19 -13.41 15.97 -2.04
CA VAL A 19 -13.53 14.82 -2.93
C VAL A 19 -14.95 14.32 -2.99
N LEU A 20 -15.64 14.22 -1.85
CA LEU A 20 -17.04 13.81 -1.80
C LEU A 20 -17.93 14.81 -2.56
N GLU A 21 -17.74 16.11 -2.36
CA GLU A 21 -18.48 17.17 -3.08
C GLU A 21 -18.29 17.05 -4.59
N ALA A 22 -17.06 16.78 -5.06
CA ALA A 22 -16.81 16.58 -6.49
C ALA A 22 -17.53 15.36 -7.07
N MET A 23 -17.76 14.31 -6.26
CA MET A 23 -18.44 13.08 -6.69
C MET A 23 -19.94 13.20 -6.78
N LEU A 24 -20.58 13.95 -5.87
CA LEU A 24 -22.04 13.98 -5.68
C LEU A 24 -22.85 14.22 -6.96
N PRO A 25 -22.50 15.18 -7.84
CA PRO A 25 -23.29 15.45 -9.05
C PRO A 25 -23.38 14.24 -10.00
N TYR A 26 -22.40 13.34 -9.97
CA TYR A 26 -22.35 12.20 -10.90
C TYR A 26 -23.17 11.00 -10.45
N PHE A 27 -23.82 11.06 -9.29
CA PHE A 27 -24.78 10.04 -8.86
C PHE A 27 -26.19 10.29 -9.40
N SER A 28 -26.61 11.55 -9.53
CA SER A 28 -28.02 11.88 -9.83
C SER A 28 -28.23 12.99 -10.85
N GLU A 29 -27.27 13.92 -11.05
CA GLU A 29 -27.41 15.01 -12.00
C GLU A 29 -26.80 14.66 -13.37
N TYR A 30 -25.53 14.20 -13.37
CA TYR A 30 -24.76 13.86 -14.58
C TYR A 30 -24.52 12.35 -14.68
N TYR A 31 -25.60 11.58 -14.66
CA TYR A 31 -25.55 10.11 -14.63
C TYR A 31 -25.46 9.45 -16.02
N GLY A 32 -25.28 10.23 -17.09
CA GLY A 32 -25.19 9.71 -18.46
C GLY A 32 -23.99 8.76 -18.62
N ASN A 33 -24.19 7.66 -19.38
CA ASN A 33 -23.12 6.73 -19.67
C ASN A 33 -22.05 7.40 -20.56
N PRO A 34 -20.78 7.47 -20.16
CA PRO A 34 -19.70 8.13 -20.92
C PRO A 34 -19.51 7.58 -22.36
N SER A 35 -19.95 6.36 -22.62
CA SER A 35 -19.87 5.71 -23.94
C SER A 35 -21.00 6.12 -24.90
N SER A 36 -22.03 6.84 -24.40
CA SER A 36 -23.17 7.28 -25.22
C SER A 36 -22.83 8.50 -26.06
N ILE A 37 -23.55 8.65 -27.20
CA ILE A 37 -23.27 9.71 -28.20
C ILE A 37 -24.05 11.02 -27.96
N TYR A 38 -25.10 10.99 -27.13
CA TYR A 38 -25.94 12.14 -26.87
C TYR A 38 -25.30 13.14 -25.89
N ASP A 39 -25.66 14.41 -25.99
CA ASP A 39 -25.02 15.52 -25.24
C ASP A 39 -25.06 15.34 -23.73
N PHE A 40 -26.13 14.76 -23.20
CA PHE A 40 -26.24 14.51 -21.76
C PHE A 40 -25.07 13.64 -21.21
N ALA A 41 -24.52 12.73 -22.01
CA ALA A 41 -23.40 11.88 -21.63
C ALA A 41 -22.05 12.59 -21.70
N GLN A 42 -21.95 13.74 -22.40
CA GLN A 42 -20.64 14.40 -22.60
C GLN A 42 -20.04 14.88 -21.28
N LYS A 43 -20.85 15.39 -20.34
CA LYS A 43 -20.35 15.79 -19.01
C LYS A 43 -19.69 14.64 -18.23
N SER A 44 -20.27 13.46 -18.29
CA SER A 44 -19.67 12.26 -17.68
C SER A 44 -18.36 11.88 -18.38
N LYS A 45 -18.30 11.94 -19.70
CA LYS A 45 -17.10 11.67 -20.49
C LYS A 45 -15.97 12.67 -20.20
N GLU A 46 -16.29 13.95 -20.11
CA GLU A 46 -15.36 15.01 -19.76
C GLU A 46 -14.83 14.80 -18.33
N ALA A 47 -15.70 14.44 -17.39
CA ALA A 47 -15.32 14.15 -16.01
C ALA A 47 -14.36 12.95 -15.88
N VAL A 48 -14.63 11.86 -16.60
CA VAL A 48 -13.71 10.71 -16.69
C VAL A 48 -12.36 11.11 -17.26
N THR A 49 -12.38 11.95 -18.32
CA THR A 49 -11.14 12.45 -18.95
C THR A 49 -10.35 13.34 -18.00
N LYS A 50 -11.03 14.23 -17.27
CA LYS A 50 -10.40 15.10 -16.26
C LYS A 50 -9.81 14.30 -15.11
N GLY A 51 -10.54 13.35 -14.53
CA GLY A 51 -10.04 12.51 -13.45
C GLY A 51 -8.81 11.71 -13.87
N ARG A 52 -8.80 11.20 -15.11
CA ARG A 52 -7.65 10.50 -15.69
C ARG A 52 -6.44 11.43 -15.87
N GLN A 53 -6.65 12.68 -16.30
CA GLN A 53 -5.58 13.66 -16.42
C GLN A 53 -4.98 14.03 -15.06
N GLN A 54 -5.80 14.26 -14.03
CA GLN A 54 -5.34 14.57 -12.67
C GLN A 54 -4.43 13.46 -12.10
N ILE A 55 -4.75 12.20 -12.35
CA ILE A 55 -3.89 11.07 -11.97
C ILE A 55 -2.60 11.05 -12.78
N ALA A 56 -2.68 11.28 -14.08
CA ALA A 56 -1.52 11.32 -14.96
C ALA A 56 -0.54 12.43 -14.56
N ASP A 57 -1.06 13.61 -14.23
CA ASP A 57 -0.26 14.74 -13.77
C ASP A 57 0.48 14.41 -12.45
N ALA A 58 -0.17 13.68 -11.55
CA ALA A 58 0.43 13.24 -10.29
C ALA A 58 1.60 12.23 -10.46
N LEU A 59 1.70 11.58 -11.63
CA LEU A 59 2.76 10.63 -11.97
C LEU A 59 3.75 11.17 -13.02
N ASN A 60 3.58 12.42 -13.45
CA ASN A 60 4.33 13.04 -14.56
C ASN A 60 4.24 12.19 -15.85
N THR A 61 3.02 11.77 -16.22
CA THR A 61 2.78 10.92 -17.38
C THR A 61 1.58 11.38 -18.20
N ARG A 62 1.24 10.64 -19.26
CA ARG A 62 0.11 10.96 -20.13
C ARG A 62 -1.15 10.25 -19.64
N LYS A 63 -2.32 10.89 -19.79
CA LYS A 63 -3.61 10.28 -19.45
C LYS A 63 -3.88 8.98 -20.21
N GLU A 64 -3.33 8.81 -21.41
CA GLU A 64 -3.47 7.59 -22.21
C GLU A 64 -2.78 6.38 -21.58
N ASP A 65 -1.88 6.59 -20.61
CA ASP A 65 -1.16 5.53 -19.92
C ASP A 65 -1.86 5.08 -18.62
N ILE A 66 -2.95 5.75 -18.23
CA ILE A 66 -3.76 5.41 -17.06
C ILE A 66 -4.97 4.56 -17.46
N TYR A 67 -5.22 3.47 -16.73
CA TYR A 67 -6.35 2.56 -16.91
C TYR A 67 -7.05 2.32 -15.57
N PHE A 68 -8.35 2.61 -15.48
CA PHE A 68 -9.10 2.43 -14.26
C PHE A 68 -9.42 0.97 -13.97
N THR A 69 -9.37 0.62 -12.68
CA THR A 69 -9.67 -0.69 -12.10
C THR A 69 -10.61 -0.52 -10.90
N ALA A 70 -11.12 -1.61 -10.34
CA ALA A 70 -11.92 -1.57 -9.12
C ALA A 70 -11.10 -1.35 -7.83
N GLY A 71 -9.77 -1.36 -7.92
CA GLY A 71 -8.86 -1.17 -6.78
C GLY A 71 -7.46 -1.68 -7.07
N GLY A 72 -6.57 -1.56 -6.08
CA GLY A 72 -5.17 -2.00 -6.19
C GLY A 72 -5.03 -3.48 -6.49
N SER A 73 -5.82 -4.35 -5.83
CA SER A 73 -5.75 -5.80 -6.05
C SER A 73 -6.09 -6.20 -7.49
N GLU A 74 -7.07 -5.53 -8.14
CA GLU A 74 -7.34 -5.77 -9.56
C GLU A 74 -6.18 -5.29 -10.43
N ALA A 75 -5.60 -4.13 -10.12
CA ALA A 75 -4.46 -3.58 -10.84
C ALA A 75 -3.23 -4.50 -10.76
N ASP A 76 -2.89 -5.00 -9.57
CA ASP A 76 -1.79 -5.95 -9.34
C ASP A 76 -2.00 -7.26 -10.11
N ASN A 77 -3.21 -7.85 -9.98
CA ASN A 77 -3.56 -9.06 -10.70
C ASN A 77 -3.45 -8.87 -12.22
N TRP A 78 -3.93 -7.73 -12.72
CA TRP A 78 -3.83 -7.40 -14.14
C TRP A 78 -2.38 -7.27 -14.59
N ALA A 79 -1.57 -6.49 -13.87
CA ALA A 79 -0.17 -6.31 -14.19
C ALA A 79 0.59 -7.64 -14.30
N LEU A 80 0.44 -8.54 -13.32
CA LEU A 80 1.18 -9.81 -13.30
C LEU A 80 0.62 -10.81 -14.31
N LYS A 81 -0.68 -11.09 -14.26
CA LYS A 81 -1.31 -12.13 -15.11
C LYS A 81 -1.23 -11.77 -16.59
N ALA A 82 -1.54 -10.52 -16.93
CA ALA A 82 -1.56 -10.08 -18.32
C ALA A 82 -0.16 -9.95 -18.93
N THR A 83 0.84 -9.59 -18.10
CA THR A 83 2.25 -9.61 -18.52
C THR A 83 2.71 -11.03 -18.78
N PHE A 84 2.46 -11.96 -17.86
CA PHE A 84 2.82 -13.37 -18.04
C PHE A 84 2.24 -13.93 -19.34
N GLU A 85 0.94 -13.73 -19.60
CA GLU A 85 0.29 -14.20 -20.83
C GLU A 85 0.82 -13.53 -22.11
N ALA A 86 1.26 -12.28 -22.02
CA ALA A 86 1.76 -11.56 -23.19
C ALA A 86 3.22 -11.91 -23.52
N TYR A 87 4.02 -12.26 -22.50
CA TYR A 87 5.47 -12.43 -22.64
C TYR A 87 5.95 -13.87 -22.45
N LYS A 88 5.06 -14.84 -22.20
CA LYS A 88 5.42 -16.24 -21.97
C LYS A 88 6.22 -16.91 -23.11
N SER A 89 6.20 -16.35 -24.32
CA SER A 89 7.06 -16.80 -25.42
C SER A 89 8.52 -16.32 -25.30
N LYS A 90 8.77 -15.30 -24.46
CA LYS A 90 10.12 -14.79 -24.18
C LYS A 90 10.72 -15.44 -22.94
N GLY A 91 9.88 -15.85 -22.00
CA GLY A 91 10.28 -16.46 -20.75
C GLY A 91 9.10 -16.63 -19.81
N ASN A 92 9.33 -17.30 -18.70
CA ASN A 92 8.28 -17.58 -17.70
C ASN A 92 8.70 -17.22 -16.26
N HIS A 93 9.77 -16.43 -16.10
CA HIS A 93 10.30 -16.09 -14.78
C HIS A 93 9.88 -14.70 -14.34
N ILE A 94 9.40 -14.60 -13.11
CA ILE A 94 9.01 -13.35 -12.43
C ILE A 94 9.79 -13.25 -11.13
N ILE A 95 10.34 -12.08 -10.85
CA ILE A 95 11.02 -11.76 -9.58
C ILE A 95 10.12 -10.84 -8.78
N THR A 96 9.90 -11.16 -7.52
CA THR A 96 9.16 -10.36 -6.54
C THR A 96 9.82 -10.44 -5.17
N THR A 97 9.21 -9.87 -4.11
CA THR A 97 9.76 -9.93 -2.75
C THR A 97 8.87 -10.71 -1.80
N LYS A 98 9.44 -11.18 -0.68
CA LYS A 98 8.69 -11.86 0.38
C LYS A 98 7.77 -10.95 1.18
N ILE A 99 7.91 -9.63 1.05
CA ILE A 99 7.16 -8.63 1.83
C ILE A 99 6.02 -7.96 1.06
N GLU A 100 5.68 -8.47 -0.13
CA GLU A 100 4.61 -7.94 -0.96
C GLU A 100 3.22 -8.06 -0.29
N HIS A 101 2.28 -7.25 -0.76
CA HIS A 101 0.87 -7.43 -0.44
C HIS A 101 0.37 -8.77 -0.98
N HIS A 102 -0.60 -9.38 -0.31
CA HIS A 102 -1.18 -10.67 -0.72
C HIS A 102 -1.75 -10.68 -2.14
N ALA A 103 -2.16 -9.51 -2.68
CA ALA A 103 -2.58 -9.40 -4.09
C ALA A 103 -1.45 -9.77 -5.07
N ILE A 104 -0.19 -9.51 -4.71
CA ILE A 104 0.99 -9.94 -5.48
C ILE A 104 1.35 -11.38 -5.15
N LEU A 105 1.52 -11.73 -3.86
CA LEU A 105 1.97 -13.06 -3.44
C LEU A 105 1.03 -14.17 -3.93
N HIS A 106 -0.28 -14.04 -3.70
CA HIS A 106 -1.24 -15.06 -4.15
C HIS A 106 -1.41 -15.08 -5.67
N THR A 107 -1.19 -13.96 -6.36
CA THR A 107 -1.17 -13.95 -7.83
C THR A 107 0.06 -14.66 -8.36
N CYS A 108 1.23 -14.48 -7.75
CA CYS A 108 2.45 -15.21 -8.08
C CYS A 108 2.27 -16.71 -7.83
N GLU A 109 1.73 -17.09 -6.67
CA GLU A 109 1.42 -18.49 -6.34
C GLU A 109 0.47 -19.13 -7.36
N TYR A 110 -0.60 -18.42 -7.77
CA TYR A 110 -1.49 -18.88 -8.82
C TYR A 110 -0.76 -19.08 -10.15
N LEU A 111 0.07 -18.13 -10.56
CA LEU A 111 0.83 -18.23 -11.81
C LEU A 111 1.83 -19.40 -11.77
N GLU A 112 2.45 -19.65 -10.63
CA GLU A 112 3.37 -20.78 -10.44
C GLU A 112 2.64 -22.11 -10.52
N LYS A 113 1.58 -22.29 -9.73
CA LYS A 113 0.84 -23.56 -9.62
C LYS A 113 0.02 -23.89 -10.87
N GLU A 114 -0.66 -22.90 -11.46
CA GLU A 114 -1.67 -23.13 -12.49
C GLU A 114 -1.19 -22.77 -13.90
N ARG A 115 -0.12 -21.96 -14.03
CA ARG A 115 0.29 -21.42 -15.33
C ARG A 115 1.74 -21.75 -15.68
N GLY A 116 2.50 -22.38 -14.79
CA GLY A 116 3.88 -22.81 -15.01
C GLY A 116 4.89 -21.66 -14.98
N ALA A 117 4.57 -20.57 -14.30
CA ALA A 117 5.54 -19.51 -14.01
C ALA A 117 6.63 -20.02 -13.04
N LYS A 118 7.83 -19.48 -13.16
CA LYS A 118 8.88 -19.59 -12.15
C LYS A 118 8.90 -18.30 -11.37
N ILE A 119 8.82 -18.37 -10.03
CA ILE A 119 8.79 -17.18 -9.18
C ILE A 119 10.02 -17.19 -8.28
N THR A 120 10.76 -16.09 -8.29
CA THR A 120 11.79 -15.83 -7.27
C THR A 120 11.26 -14.81 -6.28
N TYR A 121 11.18 -15.21 -5.02
CA TYR A 121 10.81 -14.36 -3.90
C TYR A 121 12.07 -13.89 -3.18
N LEU A 122 12.51 -12.67 -3.45
CA LEU A 122 13.70 -12.07 -2.84
C LEU A 122 13.51 -11.88 -1.34
N ASP A 123 14.57 -12.15 -0.59
CA ASP A 123 14.69 -11.74 0.79
C ASP A 123 14.93 -10.22 0.90
N VAL A 124 14.66 -9.70 2.08
CA VAL A 124 14.94 -8.31 2.46
C VAL A 124 15.89 -8.29 3.66
N ASP A 125 16.49 -7.14 3.92
CA ASP A 125 17.28 -6.94 5.13
C ASP A 125 16.39 -6.74 6.38
N GLU A 126 16.98 -6.54 7.54
CA GLU A 126 16.29 -6.31 8.82
C GLU A 126 15.46 -5.01 8.86
N ASN A 127 15.66 -4.12 7.90
CA ASN A 127 14.90 -2.88 7.71
C ASN A 127 13.78 -3.05 6.68
N GLY A 128 13.69 -4.21 6.04
CA GLY A 128 12.72 -4.51 5.00
C GLY A 128 13.09 -3.95 3.62
N VAL A 129 14.38 -3.69 3.37
CA VAL A 129 14.87 -3.20 2.08
C VAL A 129 15.36 -4.37 1.23
N VAL A 130 14.95 -4.43 -0.04
CA VAL A 130 15.43 -5.45 -0.98
C VAL A 130 16.91 -5.27 -1.28
N ARG A 131 17.65 -6.37 -1.36
CA ARG A 131 19.07 -6.37 -1.69
C ARG A 131 19.25 -6.35 -3.21
N LEU A 132 19.82 -5.26 -3.72
CA LEU A 132 19.97 -5.05 -5.17
C LEU A 132 20.93 -6.07 -5.82
N ASP A 133 21.96 -6.49 -5.10
CA ASP A 133 22.89 -7.52 -5.58
C ASP A 133 22.21 -8.90 -5.71
N GLU A 134 21.27 -9.21 -4.83
CA GLU A 134 20.47 -10.43 -4.93
C GLU A 134 19.43 -10.33 -6.06
N LEU A 135 18.84 -9.16 -6.27
CA LEU A 135 18.00 -8.91 -7.43
C LEU A 135 18.75 -9.16 -8.74
N GLU A 136 19.94 -8.59 -8.90
CA GLU A 136 20.75 -8.78 -10.11
C GLU A 136 21.13 -10.27 -10.32
N LYS A 137 21.53 -10.99 -9.27
CA LYS A 137 21.83 -12.43 -9.33
C LYS A 137 20.64 -13.31 -9.69
N ALA A 138 19.41 -12.87 -9.32
CA ALA A 138 18.19 -13.60 -9.61
C ALA A 138 17.74 -13.48 -11.09
N ILE A 139 18.25 -12.50 -11.82
CA ILE A 139 17.89 -12.28 -13.22
C ILE A 139 18.42 -13.43 -14.10
N THR A 140 17.54 -13.98 -14.93
CA THR A 140 17.85 -15.01 -15.89
C THR A 140 17.40 -14.60 -17.29
N PRO A 141 17.83 -15.26 -18.38
CA PRO A 141 17.31 -15.00 -19.73
C PRO A 141 15.79 -15.19 -19.86
N GLU A 142 15.17 -15.93 -18.95
CA GLU A 142 13.72 -16.18 -18.92
C GLU A 142 12.95 -15.15 -18.09
N THR A 143 13.63 -14.18 -17.44
CA THR A 143 12.97 -13.16 -16.62
C THR A 143 12.22 -12.16 -17.49
N ILE A 144 10.91 -12.05 -17.28
CA ILE A 144 10.02 -11.18 -18.04
C ILE A 144 9.47 -10.00 -17.23
N LEU A 145 9.47 -10.13 -15.90
CA LEU A 145 8.91 -9.13 -14.99
C LEU A 145 9.68 -9.10 -13.67
N ILE A 146 9.96 -7.88 -13.20
CA ILE A 146 10.31 -7.59 -11.82
C ILE A 146 9.12 -6.83 -11.21
N SER A 147 8.58 -7.34 -10.10
CA SER A 147 7.48 -6.71 -9.37
C SER A 147 7.87 -6.51 -7.91
N VAL A 148 8.13 -5.26 -7.52
CA VAL A 148 8.53 -4.88 -6.17
C VAL A 148 7.66 -3.71 -5.71
N MET A 149 7.02 -3.86 -4.55
CA MET A 149 6.20 -2.79 -3.99
C MET A 149 7.02 -1.53 -3.75
N PHE A 150 6.41 -0.36 -3.91
CA PHE A 150 7.08 0.93 -3.71
C PHE A 150 7.40 1.18 -2.24
N ALA A 151 6.44 0.91 -1.39
CA ALA A 151 6.58 1.01 0.07
C ALA A 151 5.69 -0.01 0.76
N ASN A 152 6.19 -0.59 1.85
CA ASN A 152 5.47 -1.64 2.53
C ASN A 152 4.33 -1.07 3.40
N ASN A 153 3.16 -1.69 3.32
CA ASN A 153 1.93 -1.28 4.01
C ASN A 153 1.94 -1.56 5.51
N GLU A 154 2.81 -2.42 6.00
CA GLU A 154 2.90 -2.77 7.42
C GLU A 154 4.00 -1.97 8.11
N ILE A 155 5.24 -2.11 7.66
CA ILE A 155 6.42 -1.50 8.29
C ILE A 155 6.80 -0.14 7.72
N GLY A 156 6.15 0.30 6.64
CA GLY A 156 6.36 1.62 6.04
C GLY A 156 7.64 1.79 5.22
N THR A 157 8.54 0.83 5.19
CA THR A 157 9.83 0.91 4.49
C THR A 157 9.63 1.19 2.99
N ILE A 158 10.35 2.19 2.48
CA ILE A 158 10.37 2.57 1.06
C ILE A 158 11.50 1.83 0.36
N GLN A 159 11.20 1.20 -0.78
CA GLN A 159 12.16 0.43 -1.58
C GLN A 159 13.02 1.34 -2.48
N PRO A 160 14.21 0.90 -2.90
CA PRO A 160 15.09 1.64 -3.82
C PRO A 160 14.56 1.54 -5.27
N ILE A 161 13.39 2.12 -5.53
CA ILE A 161 12.63 1.97 -6.79
C ILE A 161 13.41 2.45 -8.00
N LYS A 162 14.15 3.56 -7.86
CA LYS A 162 14.95 4.12 -8.95
C LYS A 162 16.06 3.16 -9.40
N GLU A 163 16.74 2.55 -8.45
CA GLU A 163 17.80 1.57 -8.70
C GLU A 163 17.21 0.29 -9.31
N ILE A 164 16.08 -0.19 -8.79
CA ILE A 164 15.39 -1.38 -9.33
C ILE A 164 14.95 -1.13 -10.77
N GLY A 165 14.34 0.03 -11.05
CA GLY A 165 13.93 0.40 -12.40
C GLY A 165 15.11 0.56 -13.38
N ARG A 166 16.26 1.05 -12.91
CA ARG A 166 17.51 1.09 -13.70
C ARG A 166 17.97 -0.33 -14.06
N ILE A 167 18.05 -1.23 -13.07
CA ILE A 167 18.43 -2.64 -13.28
C ILE A 167 17.48 -3.31 -14.27
N ALA A 168 16.18 -3.18 -14.08
CA ALA A 168 15.18 -3.77 -14.99
C ALA A 168 15.36 -3.27 -16.43
N LYS A 169 15.56 -1.96 -16.60
CA LYS A 169 15.78 -1.33 -17.92
C LYS A 169 17.06 -1.82 -18.59
N GLU A 170 18.17 -1.91 -17.87
CA GLU A 170 19.46 -2.39 -18.38
C GLU A 170 19.38 -3.83 -18.89
N HIS A 171 18.54 -4.66 -18.25
CA HIS A 171 18.29 -6.05 -18.66
C HIS A 171 17.13 -6.22 -19.65
N GLY A 172 16.43 -5.15 -20.02
CA GLY A 172 15.26 -5.22 -20.93
C GLY A 172 14.07 -5.96 -20.35
N ILE A 173 13.93 -5.96 -19.03
CA ILE A 173 12.86 -6.61 -18.26
C ILE A 173 11.82 -5.56 -17.87
N LEU A 174 10.53 -5.91 -17.88
CA LEU A 174 9.48 -5.02 -17.41
C LEU A 174 9.53 -4.84 -15.90
N PHE A 175 9.29 -3.60 -15.45
CA PHE A 175 9.22 -3.27 -14.04
C PHE A 175 7.81 -2.82 -13.63
N HIS A 176 7.21 -3.55 -12.70
CA HIS A 176 5.96 -3.23 -12.03
C HIS A 176 6.22 -2.87 -10.58
N THR A 177 5.49 -1.89 -10.06
CA THR A 177 5.47 -1.56 -8.63
C THR A 177 4.04 -1.43 -8.11
N ASP A 178 3.74 -2.11 -7.01
CA ASP A 178 2.58 -1.79 -6.19
C ASP A 178 2.88 -0.51 -5.40
N ALA A 179 2.28 0.59 -5.82
CA ALA A 179 2.43 1.91 -5.19
C ALA A 179 1.19 2.32 -4.38
N VAL A 180 0.34 1.37 -4.00
CA VAL A 180 -0.91 1.63 -3.27
C VAL A 180 -0.67 2.45 -2.00
N GLN A 181 0.42 2.21 -1.28
CA GLN A 181 0.77 2.95 -0.07
C GLN A 181 1.65 4.18 -0.33
N ALA A 182 2.28 4.27 -1.51
CA ALA A 182 3.23 5.34 -1.83
C ALA A 182 2.58 6.48 -2.63
N PHE A 183 1.64 6.17 -3.53
CA PHE A 183 0.96 7.17 -4.36
C PHE A 183 0.26 8.23 -3.49
N GLY A 184 0.59 9.49 -3.74
CA GLY A 184 0.09 10.61 -2.95
C GLY A 184 0.76 10.81 -1.58
N GLN A 185 1.65 9.91 -1.15
CA GLN A 185 2.43 10.04 0.10
C GLN A 185 3.87 10.48 -0.15
N VAL A 186 4.43 10.06 -1.26
CA VAL A 186 5.79 10.45 -1.70
C VAL A 186 5.74 10.85 -3.18
N PRO A 187 6.69 11.69 -3.65
CA PRO A 187 6.80 12.02 -5.07
C PRO A 187 7.10 10.77 -5.90
N ILE A 188 6.37 10.60 -7.01
CA ILE A 188 6.60 9.52 -7.96
C ILE A 188 6.68 10.11 -9.36
N ASP A 189 7.80 9.87 -10.04
CA ASP A 189 8.00 10.15 -11.47
C ASP A 189 8.27 8.82 -12.18
N VAL A 190 7.28 8.35 -12.94
CA VAL A 190 7.36 7.04 -13.60
C VAL A 190 8.42 6.96 -14.67
N ASP A 191 8.78 8.10 -15.28
CA ASP A 191 9.83 8.16 -16.30
C ASP A 191 11.23 8.19 -15.68
N GLU A 192 11.44 9.01 -14.65
CA GLU A 192 12.70 9.06 -13.91
C GLU A 192 13.04 7.71 -13.29
N TYR A 193 12.04 7.00 -12.76
CA TYR A 193 12.21 5.72 -12.06
C TYR A 193 12.13 4.50 -12.99
N ASN A 194 11.97 4.71 -14.29
CA ASN A 194 11.84 3.64 -15.30
C ASN A 194 10.75 2.60 -14.95
N ILE A 195 9.63 3.05 -14.39
CA ILE A 195 8.50 2.19 -14.05
C ILE A 195 7.69 1.92 -15.31
N ASP A 196 7.45 0.66 -15.65
CA ASP A 196 6.63 0.27 -16.80
C ASP A 196 5.16 0.09 -16.45
N MET A 197 4.88 -0.34 -15.22
CA MET A 197 3.52 -0.48 -14.69
C MET A 197 3.49 -0.09 -13.21
N LEU A 198 2.39 0.55 -12.78
CA LEU A 198 2.20 0.97 -11.39
C LEU A 198 0.74 0.79 -10.99
N SER A 199 0.52 0.10 -9.87
CA SER A 199 -0.80 -0.11 -9.28
C SER A 199 -1.07 0.89 -8.15
N SER A 200 -2.34 1.38 -8.07
CA SER A 200 -2.77 2.25 -6.97
C SER A 200 -4.26 2.11 -6.68
N SER A 201 -4.69 2.65 -5.51
CA SER A 201 -6.06 2.57 -5.01
C SER A 201 -6.52 3.88 -4.36
N GLY A 202 -7.71 4.36 -4.74
CA GLY A 202 -8.21 5.67 -4.33
C GLY A 202 -8.41 5.82 -2.82
N HIS A 203 -8.87 4.77 -2.15
CA HIS A 203 -9.17 4.82 -0.72
C HIS A 203 -7.95 4.95 0.21
N LYS A 204 -6.74 4.92 -0.32
CA LYS A 204 -5.51 5.12 0.45
C LYS A 204 -5.06 6.60 0.49
N ILE A 205 -5.67 7.45 -0.34
CA ILE A 205 -5.31 8.87 -0.45
C ILE A 205 -6.52 9.80 -0.24
N ASN A 206 -7.42 9.44 0.67
CA ASN A 206 -8.67 10.17 0.94
C ASN A 206 -9.64 10.23 -0.25
N GLY A 207 -9.52 9.29 -1.18
CA GLY A 207 -10.45 9.04 -2.26
C GLY A 207 -11.50 7.97 -1.93
N PRO A 208 -12.42 7.68 -2.86
CA PRO A 208 -13.45 6.66 -2.65
C PRO A 208 -12.88 5.23 -2.70
N LYS A 209 -13.58 4.32 -2.03
CA LYS A 209 -13.39 2.88 -2.16
C LYS A 209 -13.92 2.39 -3.51
N GLY A 210 -13.48 1.21 -3.96
CA GLY A 210 -14.01 0.60 -5.18
C GLY A 210 -13.49 1.22 -6.48
N ILE A 211 -12.39 1.95 -6.43
CA ILE A 211 -11.69 2.50 -7.58
C ILE A 211 -10.17 2.43 -7.38
N GLY A 212 -9.46 2.06 -8.44
CA GLY A 212 -8.02 2.06 -8.55
C GLY A 212 -7.58 2.39 -9.97
N PHE A 213 -6.30 2.34 -10.24
CA PHE A 213 -5.78 2.38 -11.60
C PHE A 213 -4.54 1.50 -11.74
N LEU A 214 -4.30 1.11 -12.98
CA LEU A 214 -3.03 0.60 -13.46
C LEU A 214 -2.44 1.62 -14.45
N TYR A 215 -1.28 2.17 -14.13
CA TYR A 215 -0.43 2.85 -15.11
C TYR A 215 0.26 1.80 -15.98
N ILE A 216 0.25 2.01 -17.29
CA ILE A 216 0.94 1.15 -18.28
C ILE A 216 1.70 2.06 -19.22
N ARG A 217 3.04 2.01 -19.18
CA ARG A 217 3.92 2.80 -20.03
C ARG A 217 3.58 2.58 -21.51
N LYS A 218 3.65 3.65 -22.30
CA LYS A 218 3.52 3.57 -23.77
C LYS A 218 4.49 2.52 -24.33
N GLY A 219 3.96 1.60 -25.12
CA GLY A 219 4.74 0.52 -25.73
C GLY A 219 4.71 -0.81 -25.00
N VAL A 220 4.35 -0.82 -23.72
CA VAL A 220 4.13 -2.07 -22.96
C VAL A 220 2.84 -2.74 -23.45
N LYS A 221 2.97 -3.99 -23.89
CA LYS A 221 1.88 -4.76 -24.49
C LYS A 221 1.45 -5.87 -23.54
N ILE A 222 0.45 -5.60 -22.71
CA ILE A 222 -0.18 -6.61 -21.87
C ILE A 222 -1.58 -6.96 -22.39
N LYS A 223 -2.07 -8.16 -22.03
CA LYS A 223 -3.39 -8.63 -22.42
C LYS A 223 -4.50 -7.86 -21.70
N SER A 224 -5.70 -7.86 -22.29
CA SER A 224 -6.92 -7.45 -21.59
C SER A 224 -7.16 -8.36 -20.39
N PHE A 225 -7.60 -7.78 -19.26
CA PHE A 225 -7.86 -8.54 -18.03
C PHE A 225 -9.33 -8.87 -17.85
N VAL A 226 -10.21 -7.88 -18.01
CA VAL A 226 -11.66 -8.07 -17.97
C VAL A 226 -12.21 -7.95 -19.40
N HIS A 227 -12.84 -8.98 -19.88
CA HIS A 227 -13.37 -9.07 -21.25
C HIS A 227 -14.83 -8.60 -21.30
N GLY A 228 -15.21 -7.86 -22.36
CA GLY A 228 -16.55 -7.33 -22.57
C GLY A 228 -16.55 -6.14 -23.54
N GLY A 229 -17.14 -5.01 -23.14
CA GLY A 229 -17.22 -3.80 -23.92
C GLY A 229 -15.86 -3.12 -24.17
N ALA A 230 -15.88 -2.02 -24.92
CA ALA A 230 -14.69 -1.33 -25.40
C ALA A 230 -14.10 -0.29 -24.39
N GLN A 231 -14.60 -0.28 -23.14
CA GLN A 231 -14.13 0.65 -22.11
C GLN A 231 -12.61 0.47 -21.90
N GLU A 232 -12.00 1.46 -21.31
CA GLU A 232 -10.53 1.49 -21.09
C GLU A 232 -9.74 1.08 -22.34
N ARG A 233 -10.16 1.57 -23.49
CA ARG A 233 -9.52 1.32 -24.80
C ARG A 233 -9.41 -0.19 -25.13
N LYS A 234 -10.47 -0.95 -24.83
CA LYS A 234 -10.61 -2.41 -25.02
C LYS A 234 -9.67 -3.25 -24.13
N ARG A 235 -9.11 -2.66 -23.07
CA ARG A 235 -8.20 -3.37 -22.17
C ARG A 235 -8.84 -3.80 -20.85
N ARG A 236 -9.92 -3.09 -20.44
CA ARG A 236 -10.69 -3.44 -19.25
C ARG A 236 -12.15 -3.04 -19.47
N ALA A 237 -13.00 -4.02 -19.64
CA ALA A 237 -14.41 -3.83 -19.89
C ALA A 237 -15.18 -3.45 -18.61
N GLY A 238 -16.41 -2.99 -18.79
CA GLY A 238 -17.33 -2.56 -17.73
C GLY A 238 -17.59 -1.07 -17.78
N THR A 239 -18.85 -0.67 -17.53
CA THR A 239 -19.24 0.73 -17.46
C THR A 239 -18.35 1.50 -16.49
N GLU A 240 -17.87 2.66 -16.91
CA GLU A 240 -16.98 3.48 -16.09
C GLU A 240 -17.68 3.93 -14.80
N ASN A 241 -17.01 3.74 -13.66
CA ASN A 241 -17.43 4.25 -12.37
C ASN A 241 -17.17 5.77 -12.30
N VAL A 242 -18.04 6.56 -12.96
CA VAL A 242 -17.83 8.01 -13.11
C VAL A 242 -17.63 8.71 -11.78
N PRO A 243 -18.49 8.54 -10.75
CA PRO A 243 -18.27 9.18 -9.45
C PRO A 243 -16.93 8.75 -8.81
N GLY A 244 -16.59 7.45 -8.90
CA GLY A 244 -15.33 6.93 -8.37
C GLY A 244 -14.11 7.51 -9.07
N ILE A 245 -14.15 7.64 -10.40
CA ILE A 245 -13.07 8.23 -11.20
C ILE A 245 -12.88 9.70 -10.87
N VAL A 246 -13.97 10.47 -10.78
CA VAL A 246 -13.95 11.88 -10.39
C VAL A 246 -13.36 12.04 -8.99
N GLY A 247 -13.82 11.22 -8.04
CA GLY A 247 -13.32 11.24 -6.68
C GLY A 247 -11.84 10.87 -6.60
N TYR A 248 -11.40 9.88 -7.38
CA TYR A 248 -9.98 9.51 -7.38
C TYR A 248 -9.09 10.60 -8.00
N GLY A 249 -9.53 11.21 -9.12
CA GLY A 249 -8.82 12.34 -9.71
C GLY A 249 -8.69 13.53 -8.75
N ALA A 250 -9.78 13.91 -8.10
CA ALA A 250 -9.80 14.97 -7.09
C ALA A 250 -8.89 14.64 -5.89
N ALA A 251 -8.90 13.39 -5.42
CA ALA A 251 -8.02 12.92 -4.35
C ALA A 251 -6.54 12.97 -4.75
N ALA A 252 -6.19 12.58 -5.98
CA ALA A 252 -4.83 12.66 -6.50
C ALA A 252 -4.32 14.10 -6.57
N GLU A 253 -5.14 15.01 -7.12
CA GLU A 253 -4.82 16.44 -7.18
C GLU A 253 -4.63 17.04 -5.78
N ARG A 254 -5.55 16.74 -4.84
CA ARG A 254 -5.42 17.13 -3.43
C ARG A 254 -4.13 16.62 -2.82
N ALA A 255 -3.84 15.33 -2.98
CA ALA A 255 -2.67 14.69 -2.41
C ALA A 255 -1.36 15.35 -2.88
N VAL A 256 -1.24 15.68 -4.16
CA VAL A 256 -0.07 16.40 -4.72
C VAL A 256 -0.01 17.83 -4.19
N ARG A 257 -1.11 18.57 -4.23
CA ARG A 257 -1.19 19.97 -3.76
C ARG A 257 -0.77 20.11 -2.29
N THR A 258 -1.19 19.19 -1.44
CA THR A 258 -0.94 19.27 0.01
C THR A 258 0.32 18.50 0.44
N MET A 259 0.96 17.74 -0.45
CA MET A 259 2.01 16.77 -0.11
C MET A 259 3.09 17.37 0.78
N LYS A 260 3.69 18.49 0.38
CA LYS A 260 4.83 19.09 1.08
C LYS A 260 4.52 19.42 2.55
N GLU A 261 3.40 20.09 2.81
CA GLU A 261 3.02 20.50 4.15
C GLU A 261 2.50 19.33 4.99
N ARG A 262 1.65 18.49 4.38
CA ARG A 262 1.06 17.33 5.03
C ARG A 262 2.13 16.33 5.44
N THR A 263 3.03 15.96 4.54
CA THR A 263 4.07 14.97 4.86
C THR A 263 5.10 15.49 5.85
N ALA A 264 5.40 16.79 5.85
CA ALA A 264 6.27 17.39 6.86
C ALA A 264 5.67 17.25 8.27
N LYS A 265 4.37 17.57 8.42
CA LYS A 265 3.63 17.39 9.69
C LYS A 265 3.57 15.91 10.10
N GLU A 266 3.25 15.02 9.15
CA GLU A 266 3.16 13.58 9.41
C GLU A 266 4.51 13.00 9.86
N ILE A 267 5.61 13.41 9.23
CA ILE A 267 6.97 12.99 9.63
C ILE A 267 7.30 13.45 11.06
N GLU A 268 7.02 14.70 11.40
CA GLU A 268 7.24 15.22 12.76
C GLU A 268 6.45 14.41 13.80
N LEU A 269 5.16 14.21 13.56
CA LEU A 269 4.29 13.45 14.46
C LEU A 269 4.67 11.96 14.50
N ARG A 270 5.01 11.37 13.37
CA ARG A 270 5.51 9.99 13.27
C ARG A 270 6.76 9.77 14.12
N ASP A 271 7.75 10.64 13.95
CA ASP A 271 9.02 10.53 14.66
C ASP A 271 8.86 10.80 16.16
N TYR A 272 7.97 11.73 16.52
CA TYR A 272 7.55 11.94 17.90
C TYR A 272 6.92 10.68 18.50
N LEU A 273 5.96 10.06 17.81
CA LEU A 273 5.29 8.85 18.27
C LEU A 273 6.26 7.67 18.40
N ILE A 274 7.12 7.45 17.40
CA ILE A 274 8.14 6.39 17.45
C ILE A 274 9.05 6.59 18.66
N ASN A 275 9.54 7.81 18.87
CA ASN A 275 10.43 8.10 20.00
C ASN A 275 9.75 7.78 21.34
N ARG A 276 8.53 8.25 21.56
CA ARG A 276 7.79 7.98 22.78
C ARG A 276 7.56 6.49 23.02
N LEU A 277 7.08 5.77 22.00
CA LEU A 277 6.81 4.33 22.10
C LEU A 277 8.06 3.51 22.42
N THR A 278 9.20 3.87 21.82
CA THR A 278 10.44 3.09 21.99
C THR A 278 11.27 3.47 23.22
N THR A 279 11.03 4.66 23.81
CA THR A 279 11.74 5.10 25.01
C THR A 279 10.94 4.94 26.30
N GLU A 280 9.61 5.11 26.22
CA GLU A 280 8.74 5.08 27.40
C GLU A 280 8.16 3.69 27.70
N ILE A 281 8.11 2.78 26.70
CA ILE A 281 7.60 1.42 26.86
C ILE A 281 8.80 0.46 26.73
N PRO A 282 9.30 -0.13 27.83
CA PRO A 282 10.40 -1.08 27.78
C PRO A 282 10.10 -2.30 26.87
N TYR A 283 11.14 -2.95 26.36
CA TYR A 283 11.02 -4.14 25.50
C TYR A 283 10.10 -3.91 24.28
N SER A 284 10.20 -2.72 23.69
CA SER A 284 9.60 -2.34 22.44
C SER A 284 10.65 -2.24 21.34
N ARG A 285 10.23 -2.50 20.10
CA ARG A 285 11.10 -2.46 18.91
C ARG A 285 10.37 -1.78 17.76
N LEU A 286 11.02 -0.80 17.12
CA LEU A 286 10.58 -0.27 15.82
C LEU A 286 10.82 -1.33 14.73
N ASN A 287 9.84 -1.59 13.89
CA ASN A 287 9.93 -2.45 12.72
C ASN A 287 10.08 -1.61 11.44
N GLY A 288 10.96 -2.06 10.53
CA GLY A 288 11.28 -1.36 9.28
C GLY A 288 12.30 -0.23 9.44
N ASP A 289 12.67 0.38 8.32
CA ASP A 289 13.68 1.45 8.26
C ASP A 289 13.23 2.69 9.05
N ARG A 290 14.15 3.29 9.79
CA ARG A 290 13.86 4.49 10.61
C ARG A 290 13.71 5.74 9.77
N VAL A 291 14.43 5.84 8.66
CA VAL A 291 14.56 7.05 7.84
C VAL A 291 13.83 6.90 6.51
N LYS A 292 14.13 5.83 5.76
CA LYS A 292 13.50 5.51 4.48
C LYS A 292 12.12 4.87 4.71
N ARG A 293 11.21 5.68 5.18
CA ARG A 293 9.88 5.26 5.66
C ARG A 293 8.80 6.21 5.17
N LEU A 294 7.60 5.67 4.91
CA LEU A 294 6.41 6.48 4.64
C LEU A 294 6.19 7.53 5.74
N PRO A 295 5.75 8.74 5.38
CA PRO A 295 5.64 9.87 6.33
C PRO A 295 4.70 9.59 7.49
N ASN A 296 3.69 8.75 7.30
CA ASN A 296 2.60 8.52 8.24
C ASN A 296 2.63 7.15 8.94
N ASN A 297 3.61 6.27 8.67
CA ASN A 297 3.60 4.90 9.16
C ASN A 297 4.48 4.71 10.40
N VAL A 298 3.91 4.11 11.43
CA VAL A 298 4.59 3.61 12.63
C VAL A 298 4.24 2.14 12.81
N ASN A 299 5.25 1.28 12.96
CA ASN A 299 5.05 -0.13 13.30
C ASN A 299 6.03 -0.50 14.41
N VAL A 300 5.48 -0.90 15.56
CA VAL A 300 6.26 -1.24 16.77
C VAL A 300 5.79 -2.57 17.31
N SER A 301 6.72 -3.45 17.66
CA SER A 301 6.43 -4.68 18.40
C SER A 301 6.70 -4.47 19.88
N PHE A 302 5.78 -4.94 20.74
CA PHE A 302 5.91 -4.98 22.20
C PHE A 302 6.06 -6.45 22.63
N GLN A 303 7.18 -6.80 23.26
CA GLN A 303 7.43 -8.16 23.71
C GLN A 303 6.50 -8.58 24.85
N PHE A 304 6.22 -9.89 24.90
CA PHE A 304 5.48 -10.58 25.95
C PHE A 304 3.98 -10.26 25.99
N ILE A 305 3.39 -9.80 24.88
CA ILE A 305 1.95 -9.52 24.78
C ILE A 305 1.39 -10.03 23.45
N GLU A 306 0.06 -10.18 23.44
CA GLU A 306 -0.75 -10.51 22.27
C GLU A 306 -1.31 -9.24 21.61
N GLY A 307 -1.07 -9.07 20.31
CA GLY A 307 -1.50 -7.89 19.54
C GLY A 307 -3.02 -7.75 19.46
N GLU A 308 -3.75 -8.85 19.33
CA GLU A 308 -5.22 -8.81 19.27
C GLU A 308 -5.82 -8.25 20.57
N SER A 309 -5.34 -8.75 21.72
CA SER A 309 -5.75 -8.23 23.03
C SER A 309 -5.45 -6.74 23.19
N MET A 310 -4.28 -6.29 22.70
CA MET A 310 -3.91 -4.89 22.71
C MET A 310 -4.86 -4.05 21.83
N LEU A 311 -5.21 -4.52 20.63
CA LEU A 311 -6.14 -3.83 19.74
C LEU A 311 -7.54 -3.69 20.32
N LEU A 312 -8.06 -4.75 20.96
CA LEU A 312 -9.35 -4.70 21.64
C LEU A 312 -9.38 -3.68 22.78
N MET A 313 -8.29 -3.59 23.55
CA MET A 313 -8.19 -2.61 24.62
C MET A 313 -8.00 -1.17 24.09
N LEU A 314 -7.33 -0.98 22.96
CA LEU A 314 -7.25 0.31 22.29
C LEU A 314 -8.62 0.77 21.80
N ASP A 315 -9.40 -0.14 21.17
CA ASP A 315 -10.76 0.14 20.69
C ASP A 315 -11.70 0.58 21.83
N GLN A 316 -11.62 -0.08 23.00
CA GLN A 316 -12.37 0.33 24.21
C GLN A 316 -12.04 1.76 24.66
N ASN A 317 -10.86 2.27 24.31
CA ASN A 317 -10.44 3.65 24.58
C ASN A 317 -10.66 4.60 23.38
N GLY A 318 -11.36 4.15 22.34
CA GLY A 318 -11.66 4.94 21.14
C GLY A 318 -10.47 5.14 20.21
N ILE A 319 -9.44 4.28 20.27
CA ILE A 319 -8.24 4.34 19.44
C ILE A 319 -8.27 3.19 18.42
N CYS A 320 -8.24 3.52 17.14
CA CYS A 320 -8.16 2.57 16.04
C CYS A 320 -6.71 2.38 15.58
N GLY A 321 -6.23 1.16 15.62
CA GLY A 321 -4.92 0.74 15.10
C GLY A 321 -5.05 -0.65 14.45
N SER A 322 -3.95 -1.20 13.97
CA SER A 322 -3.93 -2.51 13.32
C SER A 322 -2.72 -3.33 13.80
N SER A 323 -2.82 -4.66 13.75
CA SER A 323 -1.66 -5.54 13.87
C SER A 323 -1.14 -5.90 12.48
N GLY A 324 0.12 -6.32 12.37
CA GLY A 324 0.70 -6.78 11.11
C GLY A 324 -0.07 -7.93 10.45
N SER A 325 -0.84 -8.72 11.22
CA SER A 325 -1.65 -9.84 10.73
C SER A 325 -3.07 -9.47 10.28
N ALA A 326 -3.48 -8.21 10.36
CA ALA A 326 -4.87 -7.78 10.12
C ALA A 326 -5.42 -8.06 8.69
N CYS A 327 -4.57 -8.37 7.72
CA CYS A 327 -4.99 -8.73 6.35
C CYS A 327 -5.42 -10.20 6.20
N THR A 328 -5.15 -11.04 7.20
CA THR A 328 -5.56 -12.45 7.25
C THR A 328 -6.59 -12.63 8.36
N SER A 329 -7.81 -12.13 8.14
CA SER A 329 -8.91 -12.30 9.10
C SER A 329 -9.09 -13.79 9.44
N GLY A 330 -8.69 -14.17 10.67
CA GLY A 330 -8.84 -15.54 11.20
C GLY A 330 -7.55 -16.39 11.22
N SER A 331 -6.39 -15.90 10.79
CA SER A 331 -5.11 -16.59 10.99
C SER A 331 -4.44 -16.14 12.28
N LEU A 332 -4.08 -17.11 13.12
CA LEU A 332 -3.24 -16.90 14.30
C LEU A 332 -1.76 -16.70 13.94
N ASP A 333 -1.42 -16.75 12.66
CA ASP A 333 -0.04 -16.61 12.20
C ASP A 333 0.44 -15.16 12.25
N PRO A 334 1.68 -14.90 12.67
CA PRO A 334 2.24 -13.56 12.65
C PRO A 334 2.45 -13.08 11.22
N SER A 335 2.59 -11.76 11.06
CA SER A 335 2.84 -11.13 9.76
C SER A 335 4.04 -11.75 9.03
N HIS A 336 3.82 -12.15 7.77
CA HIS A 336 4.88 -12.62 6.87
C HIS A 336 5.97 -11.56 6.65
N VAL A 337 5.60 -10.27 6.70
CA VAL A 337 6.52 -9.14 6.59
C VAL A 337 7.46 -9.09 7.79
N LEU A 338 6.92 -9.20 9.00
CA LEU A 338 7.72 -9.17 10.23
C LEU A 338 8.66 -10.38 10.31
N LEU A 339 8.20 -11.56 9.91
CA LEU A 339 9.07 -12.74 9.83
C LEU A 339 10.18 -12.56 8.78
N ALA A 340 9.85 -11.96 7.61
CA ALA A 340 10.84 -11.72 6.56
C ALA A 340 11.96 -10.75 6.96
N ILE A 341 11.69 -9.81 7.87
CA ILE A 341 12.72 -8.91 8.45
C ILE A 341 13.41 -9.48 9.69
N GLY A 342 13.20 -10.78 9.97
CA GLY A 342 13.87 -11.49 11.06
C GLY A 342 13.33 -11.20 12.46
N VAL A 343 12.09 -10.69 12.60
CA VAL A 343 11.43 -10.57 13.90
C VAL A 343 11.06 -11.97 14.40
N PRO A 344 11.47 -12.38 15.61
CA PRO A 344 11.06 -13.66 16.17
C PRO A 344 9.52 -13.79 16.24
N HIS A 345 9.01 -15.00 16.06
CA HIS A 345 7.59 -15.30 16.00
C HIS A 345 6.81 -14.71 17.20
N GLU A 346 7.33 -14.95 18.42
CA GLU A 346 6.72 -14.45 19.66
C GLU A 346 6.72 -12.92 19.77
N VAL A 347 7.68 -12.24 19.14
CA VAL A 347 7.78 -10.77 19.13
C VAL A 347 6.87 -10.18 18.06
N ALA A 348 6.72 -10.88 16.94
CA ALA A 348 5.87 -10.46 15.83
C ALA A 348 4.38 -10.43 16.22
N HIS A 349 3.93 -11.34 17.10
CA HIS A 349 2.57 -11.34 17.64
C HIS A 349 2.19 -10.06 18.40
N GLY A 350 3.15 -9.43 19.09
CA GLY A 350 2.93 -8.18 19.83
C GLY A 350 3.07 -6.92 18.98
N SER A 351 2.94 -7.01 17.66
CA SER A 351 3.09 -5.85 16.77
C SER A 351 1.84 -4.97 16.72
N LEU A 352 2.09 -3.66 16.59
CA LEU A 352 1.07 -2.63 16.40
C LEU A 352 1.50 -1.73 15.27
N ARG A 353 0.61 -1.56 14.28
CA ARG A 353 0.73 -0.55 13.23
C ARG A 353 -0.20 0.63 13.53
N LEU A 354 0.37 1.81 13.59
CA LEU A 354 -0.35 3.07 13.69
C LEU A 354 -0.02 3.93 12.47
N THR A 355 -1.03 4.39 11.75
CA THR A 355 -0.83 5.20 10.55
C THR A 355 -1.62 6.50 10.65
N LEU A 356 -0.87 7.60 10.59
CA LEU A 356 -1.34 8.96 10.82
C LEU A 356 -2.05 9.52 9.57
N SER A 357 -2.69 10.67 9.75
CA SER A 357 -3.26 11.49 8.68
C SER A 357 -3.02 12.97 8.96
N ASP A 358 -3.44 13.83 8.02
CA ASP A 358 -3.44 15.28 8.20
C ASP A 358 -4.36 15.77 9.35
N GLU A 359 -5.36 14.96 9.73
CA GLU A 359 -6.25 15.24 10.88
C GLU A 359 -5.62 14.86 12.25
N THR A 360 -4.55 14.04 12.25
CA THR A 360 -3.89 13.61 13.50
C THR A 360 -3.25 14.77 14.24
N THR A 361 -3.45 14.84 15.55
CA THR A 361 -2.86 15.86 16.42
C THR A 361 -1.86 15.26 17.41
N LYS A 362 -1.01 16.11 17.99
CA LYS A 362 -0.06 15.70 19.02
C LYS A 362 -0.78 15.17 20.27
N GLU A 363 -1.88 15.81 20.64
CA GLU A 363 -2.73 15.41 21.78
C GLU A 363 -3.33 14.03 21.58
N ASP A 364 -3.72 13.66 20.35
CA ASP A 364 -4.18 12.30 20.01
C ASP A 364 -3.08 11.28 20.25
N LEU A 365 -1.83 11.62 19.88
CA LEU A 365 -0.67 10.75 20.07
C LEU A 365 -0.28 10.64 21.54
N ASP A 366 -0.32 11.75 22.29
CA ASP A 366 -0.05 11.74 23.73
C ASP A 366 -1.03 10.82 24.47
N PHE A 367 -2.32 10.96 24.20
CA PHE A 367 -3.36 10.08 24.76
C PHE A 367 -3.13 8.61 24.36
N THR A 368 -2.79 8.37 23.09
CA THR A 368 -2.54 7.00 22.58
C THR A 368 -1.36 6.35 23.29
N VAL A 369 -0.24 7.08 23.45
CA VAL A 369 0.94 6.54 24.16
C VAL A 369 0.64 6.27 25.62
N ASP A 370 -0.03 7.18 26.32
CA ASP A 370 -0.38 6.98 27.72
C ASP A 370 -1.29 5.76 27.92
N LYS A 371 -2.27 5.57 27.03
CA LYS A 371 -3.11 4.34 27.03
C LYS A 371 -2.31 3.09 26.69
N LEU A 372 -1.41 3.14 25.72
CA LEU A 372 -0.56 1.99 25.41
C LEU A 372 0.34 1.58 26.56
N LYS A 373 0.87 2.54 27.35
CA LYS A 373 1.65 2.23 28.56
C LYS A 373 0.82 1.43 29.56
N GLU A 374 -0.40 1.89 29.85
CA GLU A 374 -1.35 1.19 30.74
C GLU A 374 -1.68 -0.23 30.22
N ILE A 375 -2.02 -0.33 28.93
CA ILE A 375 -2.43 -1.59 28.27
C ILE A 375 -1.27 -2.60 28.27
N VAL A 376 -0.08 -2.19 27.82
CA VAL A 376 1.09 -3.06 27.75
C VAL A 376 1.50 -3.55 29.14
N GLN A 377 1.48 -2.67 30.14
CA GLN A 377 1.76 -3.04 31.52
C GLN A 377 0.75 -4.06 32.05
N TYR A 378 -0.54 -3.85 31.78
CA TYR A 378 -1.61 -4.76 32.19
C TYR A 378 -1.46 -6.13 31.51
N LEU A 379 -1.28 -6.18 30.18
CA LEU A 379 -1.13 -7.43 29.44
C LEU A 379 0.12 -8.21 29.89
N ARG A 380 1.24 -7.53 30.16
CA ARG A 380 2.46 -8.16 30.69
C ARG A 380 2.25 -8.73 32.09
N SER A 381 1.43 -8.09 32.93
CA SER A 381 1.16 -8.62 34.28
C SER A 381 0.42 -9.96 34.25
N MET A 382 -0.22 -10.31 33.14
CA MET A 382 -0.90 -11.57 32.93
C MET A 382 -0.09 -12.56 32.06
N SER A 383 1.09 -12.18 31.60
CA SER A 383 1.90 -12.99 30.69
C SER A 383 2.88 -13.89 31.45
N PRO A 384 2.74 -15.22 31.40
CA PRO A 384 3.73 -16.14 32.01
C PRO A 384 5.13 -15.95 31.44
N LEU A 385 5.24 -15.63 30.15
CA LEU A 385 6.54 -15.38 29.47
C LEU A 385 7.24 -14.16 30.07
N TYR A 386 6.49 -13.12 30.44
CA TYR A 386 7.05 -11.93 31.08
C TYR A 386 7.49 -12.24 32.53
N GLU A 387 6.68 -12.99 33.27
CA GLU A 387 7.02 -13.43 34.63
C GLU A 387 8.33 -14.23 34.63
N ASP A 388 8.47 -15.20 33.74
CA ASP A 388 9.70 -16.02 33.62
C ASP A 388 10.91 -15.19 33.19
N PHE A 389 10.72 -14.22 32.31
CA PHE A 389 11.76 -13.30 31.87
C PHE A 389 12.28 -12.47 33.05
N ILE A 390 11.39 -11.86 33.84
CA ILE A 390 11.77 -11.05 35.02
C ILE A 390 12.50 -11.90 36.06
N LYS A 391 12.03 -13.12 36.38
CA LYS A 391 12.68 -14.03 37.31
C LYS A 391 14.14 -14.36 36.89
N LYS A 392 14.41 -14.53 35.58
CA LYS A 392 15.71 -14.81 35.04
C LYS A 392 16.69 -13.62 35.09
N HIS A 393 16.18 -12.40 35.07
CA HIS A 393 17.01 -11.18 35.02
C HIS A 393 17.09 -10.44 36.35
N GLN A 394 16.41 -10.94 37.41
CA GLN A 394 16.56 -10.47 38.80
C GLN A 394 17.57 -11.30 39.61
N GLN A 395 18.17 -12.34 38.99
CA GLN A 395 19.31 -13.10 39.52
C GLN A 395 20.64 -12.55 38.92
#